data_aa68a1397760c1d0d213f50d6c1113dd
#
_entry.id   aa68a1397760c1d0d213f50d6c1113dd
#
_cell.length_a   1.000
_cell.length_b   1.000
_cell.length_c   1.000
_cell.angle_alpha   90.00
_cell.angle_beta   90.00
_cell.angle_gamma   90.00
#
_symmetry.space_group_name_H-M   'P 1'
#
loop_
_entity.id
_entity.type
_entity.pdbx_description
1 polymer ?
#
loop_
_entity_poly.entity_id
_entity_poly.type
_entity_poly.pdbx_seq_one_letter_code
_entity_poly.pdbx_strand_id
1 'polypeptide(L)'
;VLRVERHAARTLRRLAAYTVVMNANHRLNDSLDETAALLASHPQLPELAAPIIVKFRPNSAARAGAWSATRSFTVETAAAMLPHSFDVTRRLMTMSASFHMWVWSRTGTELTVRRVYTQSNIDRFLESVHKNRSEGHRWGVSRQLVKIGRELADADLIAIPAPNGKVRSPFTTKQIASMHSWANSLTTVKKRQNAQALLGLAGGAGLTAAEIVDVRVSDIHRDGDIVFVDVAGKRARRVPVRHAWARVLLRSIDGRVDASERAFRGPRIAEYPPRIIQSFLTDHPAPVRPTPAALRAAWLLHHINNNVPLPVLRDVAGFDHYTTLVRYYAHANVLNVADFTAQLVGTEVAR
;
A
#
# COMPACT_ATOMS: atom_id res chain seq x y z
N VAL A 1 18.13 -55.91 -18.96
CA VAL A 1 18.49 -54.51 -19.31
C VAL A 1 17.51 -53.52 -18.71
N LEU A 2 16.20 -53.59 -18.97
CA LEU A 2 15.16 -52.63 -18.49
C LEU A 2 15.02 -52.49 -16.96
N ARG A 3 15.41 -53.50 -16.18
CA ARG A 3 15.32 -53.47 -14.69
C ARG A 3 16.50 -52.70 -14.09
N VAL A 4 17.68 -52.76 -14.68
CA VAL A 4 18.88 -52.05 -14.22
C VAL A 4 18.75 -50.57 -14.52
N GLU A 5 18.23 -50.20 -15.69
CA GLU A 5 18.02 -48.79 -16.07
C GLU A 5 16.99 -48.09 -15.16
N ARG A 6 15.90 -48.77 -14.75
CA ARG A 6 14.92 -48.24 -13.80
C ARG A 6 15.49 -48.05 -12.40
N HIS A 7 16.43 -48.90 -11.99
CA HIS A 7 17.09 -48.78 -10.70
C HIS A 7 18.08 -47.59 -10.71
N ALA A 8 18.88 -47.46 -11.77
CA ALA A 8 19.79 -46.33 -11.94
C ALA A 8 19.04 -44.98 -11.97
N ALA A 9 17.91 -44.91 -12.70
CA ALA A 9 17.10 -43.68 -12.75
C ALA A 9 16.47 -43.31 -11.40
N ARG A 10 16.07 -44.31 -10.58
CA ARG A 10 15.59 -44.07 -9.21
C ARG A 10 16.71 -43.56 -8.29
N THR A 11 17.89 -44.11 -8.39
CA THR A 11 19.06 -43.71 -7.59
C THR A 11 19.51 -42.29 -7.94
N LEU A 12 19.54 -41.94 -9.22
CA LEU A 12 19.85 -40.58 -9.68
C LEU A 12 18.81 -39.53 -9.21
N ARG A 13 17.51 -39.89 -9.23
CA ARG A 13 16.48 -38.99 -8.68
C ARG A 13 16.60 -38.79 -7.17
N ARG A 14 17.00 -39.84 -6.42
CA ARG A 14 17.22 -39.73 -4.96
C ARG A 14 18.47 -38.89 -4.66
N LEU A 15 19.56 -39.06 -5.41
CA LEU A 15 20.75 -38.22 -5.27
C LEU A 15 20.47 -36.76 -5.61
N ALA A 16 19.76 -36.50 -6.71
CA ALA A 16 19.35 -35.13 -7.06
C ALA A 16 18.48 -34.46 -5.98
N ALA A 17 17.50 -35.21 -5.43
CA ALA A 17 16.68 -34.70 -4.33
C ALA A 17 17.49 -34.44 -3.06
N TYR A 18 18.42 -35.32 -2.71
CA TYR A 18 19.32 -35.15 -1.56
C TYR A 18 20.24 -33.92 -1.73
N THR A 19 20.79 -33.74 -2.94
CA THR A 19 21.65 -32.58 -3.28
C THR A 19 20.86 -31.27 -3.18
N VAL A 20 19.58 -31.25 -3.62
CA VAL A 20 18.69 -30.08 -3.49
C VAL A 20 18.43 -29.74 -2.03
N VAL A 21 18.16 -30.75 -1.18
CA VAL A 21 17.92 -30.55 0.26
C VAL A 21 19.19 -30.07 0.97
N MET A 22 20.35 -30.66 0.66
CA MET A 22 21.63 -30.24 1.25
C MET A 22 21.99 -28.82 0.84
N ASN A 23 21.81 -28.44 -0.43
CA ASN A 23 22.05 -27.07 -0.89
C ASN A 23 21.04 -26.07 -0.29
N ALA A 24 19.81 -26.48 -0.04
CA ALA A 24 18.82 -25.64 0.66
C ALA A 24 19.22 -25.42 2.12
N ASN A 25 19.67 -26.46 2.83
CA ASN A 25 20.13 -26.34 4.21
C ASN A 25 21.41 -25.51 4.33
N HIS A 26 22.37 -25.68 3.42
CA HIS A 26 23.58 -24.86 3.38
C HIS A 26 23.24 -23.37 3.18
N ARG A 27 22.39 -23.05 2.20
CA ARG A 27 21.93 -21.66 1.96
C ARG A 27 21.13 -21.08 3.12
N LEU A 28 20.43 -21.90 3.91
CA LEU A 28 19.72 -21.47 5.11
C LEU A 28 20.71 -21.11 6.22
N ASN A 29 21.73 -21.92 6.45
CA ASN A 29 22.76 -21.66 7.45
C ASN A 29 23.58 -20.41 7.07
N ASP A 30 24.04 -20.28 5.83
CA ASP A 30 24.75 -19.08 5.35
C ASP A 30 23.91 -17.81 5.57
N SER A 31 22.59 -17.89 5.34
CA SER A 31 21.68 -16.76 5.56
C SER A 31 21.44 -16.43 7.03
N LEU A 32 21.53 -17.41 7.93
CA LEU A 32 21.44 -17.18 9.37
C LEU A 32 22.72 -16.52 9.89
N ASP A 33 23.88 -17.00 9.46
CA ASP A 33 25.18 -16.45 9.84
C ASP A 33 25.35 -15.01 9.31
N GLU A 34 24.96 -14.73 8.06
CA GLU A 34 24.95 -13.37 7.52
C GLU A 34 23.99 -12.45 8.30
N THR A 35 22.84 -12.96 8.75
CA THR A 35 21.87 -12.20 9.54
C THR A 35 22.42 -11.86 10.92
N ALA A 36 23.06 -12.82 11.58
CA ALA A 36 23.70 -12.62 12.87
C ALA A 36 24.88 -11.62 12.78
N ALA A 37 25.71 -11.75 11.75
CA ALA A 37 26.80 -10.81 11.49
C ALA A 37 26.29 -9.38 11.24
N LEU A 38 25.20 -9.22 10.49
CA LEU A 38 24.59 -7.91 10.23
C LEU A 38 24.06 -7.28 11.53
N LEU A 39 23.40 -8.05 12.39
CA LEU A 39 22.89 -7.57 13.68
C LEU A 39 24.05 -7.22 14.64
N ALA A 40 25.14 -7.97 14.61
CA ALA A 40 26.32 -7.67 15.41
C ALA A 40 27.01 -6.35 14.97
N SER A 41 27.06 -6.09 13.67
CA SER A 41 27.64 -4.84 13.13
C SER A 41 26.70 -3.63 13.27
N HIS A 42 25.39 -3.87 13.38
CA HIS A 42 24.34 -2.83 13.52
C HIS A 42 23.42 -3.14 14.71
N PRO A 43 23.86 -2.96 15.94
CA PRO A 43 23.11 -3.38 17.14
C PRO A 43 21.79 -2.63 17.33
N GLN A 44 21.58 -1.49 16.66
CA GLN A 44 20.31 -0.75 16.67
C GLN A 44 19.34 -1.21 15.56
N LEU A 45 19.78 -2.09 14.66
CA LEU A 45 18.92 -2.59 13.57
C LEU A 45 17.80 -3.47 14.15
N PRO A 46 16.54 -3.20 13.88
CA PRO A 46 15.44 -4.08 14.29
C PRO A 46 15.64 -5.52 13.80
N GLU A 47 15.50 -6.49 14.68
CA GLU A 47 15.69 -7.92 14.36
C GLU A 47 14.86 -8.40 13.16
N LEU A 48 13.65 -7.87 13.01
CA LEU A 48 12.79 -8.18 11.85
C LEU A 48 13.34 -7.66 10.51
N ALA A 49 14.20 -6.65 10.51
CA ALA A 49 14.74 -6.06 9.28
C ALA A 49 15.91 -6.87 8.71
N ALA A 50 16.77 -7.39 9.56
CA ALA A 50 18.00 -8.08 9.15
C ALA A 50 17.77 -9.25 8.17
N PRO A 51 16.87 -10.21 8.43
CA PRO A 51 16.63 -11.32 7.49
C PRO A 51 16.03 -10.85 6.15
N ILE A 52 15.29 -9.75 6.13
CA ILE A 52 14.74 -9.16 4.90
C ILE A 52 15.87 -8.57 4.06
N ILE A 53 16.79 -7.86 4.69
CA ILE A 53 17.96 -7.24 4.04
C ILE A 53 18.87 -8.33 3.46
N VAL A 54 19.25 -9.31 4.25
CA VAL A 54 20.16 -10.39 3.86
C VAL A 54 19.60 -11.25 2.73
N LYS A 55 18.30 -11.62 2.82
CA LYS A 55 17.62 -12.47 1.84
C LYS A 55 17.17 -11.74 0.58
N PHE A 56 17.29 -10.41 0.54
CA PHE A 56 16.84 -9.64 -0.62
C PHE A 56 17.62 -10.03 -1.89
N ARG A 57 16.88 -10.20 -2.98
CA ARG A 57 17.41 -10.40 -4.34
C ARG A 57 16.57 -9.56 -5.31
N PRO A 58 17.18 -8.81 -6.23
CA PRO A 58 16.44 -8.07 -7.25
C PRO A 58 15.76 -9.03 -8.25
N ASN A 59 14.60 -8.63 -8.76
CA ASN A 59 13.74 -9.49 -9.59
C ASN A 59 14.27 -9.80 -11.01
N SER A 60 15.43 -9.30 -11.43
CA SER A 60 15.93 -9.45 -12.78
C SER A 60 17.24 -10.23 -12.82
N ALA A 61 17.23 -11.39 -13.46
CA ALA A 61 18.45 -12.19 -13.74
C ALA A 61 19.49 -11.41 -14.55
N ALA A 62 19.06 -10.52 -15.45
CA ALA A 62 19.94 -9.67 -16.27
C ALA A 62 20.78 -8.68 -15.45
N ARG A 63 20.45 -8.50 -14.15
CA ARG A 63 21.17 -7.61 -13.23
C ARG A 63 22.07 -8.36 -12.23
N ALA A 64 22.27 -9.66 -12.41
CA ALA A 64 22.99 -10.48 -11.44
C ALA A 64 24.43 -9.99 -11.20
N GLY A 65 25.18 -9.62 -12.24
CA GLY A 65 26.55 -9.09 -12.11
C GLY A 65 26.58 -7.74 -11.39
N ALA A 66 25.69 -6.81 -11.75
CA ALA A 66 25.59 -5.53 -11.05
C ALA A 66 25.15 -5.70 -9.59
N TRP A 67 24.25 -6.65 -9.31
CA TRP A 67 23.85 -6.96 -7.95
C TRP A 67 25.00 -7.52 -7.13
N SER A 68 25.76 -8.45 -7.65
CA SER A 68 26.94 -9.01 -6.96
C SER A 68 27.93 -7.91 -6.55
N ALA A 69 28.20 -6.96 -7.45
CA ALA A 69 29.12 -5.85 -7.18
C ALA A 69 28.57 -4.81 -6.19
N THR A 70 27.26 -4.66 -6.09
CA THR A 70 26.62 -3.60 -5.27
C THR A 70 25.95 -4.12 -4.00
N ARG A 71 25.89 -5.44 -3.78
CA ARG A 71 25.14 -6.08 -2.70
C ARG A 71 25.61 -5.62 -1.31
N SER A 72 26.89 -5.70 -1.05
CA SER A 72 27.46 -5.33 0.25
C SER A 72 27.12 -3.88 0.58
N PHE A 73 27.42 -2.95 -0.32
CA PHE A 73 27.08 -1.53 -0.16
C PHE A 73 25.59 -1.28 0.05
N THR A 74 24.73 -2.04 -0.64
CA THR A 74 23.26 -1.89 -0.48
C THR A 74 22.78 -2.40 0.88
N VAL A 75 23.33 -3.51 1.35
CA VAL A 75 23.04 -4.09 2.66
C VAL A 75 23.43 -3.12 3.78
N GLU A 76 24.65 -2.62 3.76
CA GLU A 76 25.18 -1.66 4.73
C GLU A 76 24.37 -0.36 4.75
N THR A 77 24.07 0.20 3.58
CA THR A 77 23.24 1.42 3.47
C THR A 77 21.85 1.19 4.05
N ALA A 78 21.23 0.04 3.78
CA ALA A 78 19.89 -0.24 4.27
C ALA A 78 19.87 -0.51 5.77
N ALA A 79 20.87 -1.18 6.31
CA ALA A 79 21.01 -1.42 7.75
C ALA A 79 21.22 -0.11 8.52
N ALA A 80 22.08 0.77 8.02
CA ALA A 80 22.34 2.08 8.62
C ALA A 80 21.09 2.98 8.69
N MET A 81 20.11 2.79 7.82
CA MET A 81 18.83 3.52 7.84
C MET A 81 17.82 3.01 8.87
N LEU A 82 18.14 1.98 9.63
CA LEU A 82 17.35 1.40 10.73
C LEU A 82 15.85 1.21 10.39
N PRO A 83 15.49 0.49 9.33
CA PRO A 83 14.11 0.34 8.93
C PRO A 83 13.31 -0.50 9.94
N HIS A 84 12.15 0.01 10.38
CA HIS A 84 11.38 -0.50 11.52
C HIS A 84 10.20 -1.42 11.16
N SER A 85 10.00 -1.75 9.88
CA SER A 85 8.92 -2.65 9.46
C SER A 85 9.27 -3.39 8.17
N PHE A 86 8.60 -4.53 7.96
CA PHE A 86 8.76 -5.36 6.75
C PHE A 86 8.64 -4.54 5.46
N ASP A 87 7.57 -3.76 5.32
CA ASP A 87 7.29 -3.00 4.11
C ASP A 87 8.31 -1.87 3.88
N VAL A 88 8.71 -1.19 4.95
CA VAL A 88 9.74 -0.13 4.89
C VAL A 88 11.06 -0.74 4.45
N THR A 89 11.48 -1.85 5.07
CA THR A 89 12.73 -2.55 4.74
C THR A 89 12.74 -3.02 3.30
N ARG A 90 11.67 -3.70 2.86
CA ARG A 90 11.57 -4.21 1.49
C ARG A 90 11.56 -3.09 0.45
N ARG A 91 10.86 -1.99 0.72
CA ARG A 91 10.84 -0.82 -0.16
C ARG A 91 12.20 -0.16 -0.24
N LEU A 92 12.87 0.02 0.91
CA LEU A 92 14.21 0.56 1.00
C LEU A 92 15.18 -0.29 0.18
N MET A 93 15.21 -1.60 0.39
CA MET A 93 16.07 -2.53 -0.37
C MET A 93 15.81 -2.48 -1.88
N THR A 94 14.54 -2.52 -2.30
CA THR A 94 14.19 -2.49 -3.72
C THR A 94 14.67 -1.22 -4.40
N MET A 95 14.52 -0.09 -3.75
CA MET A 95 14.87 1.21 -4.30
C MET A 95 16.38 1.43 -4.27
N SER A 96 17.04 1.18 -3.11
CA SER A 96 18.49 1.34 -2.97
C SER A 96 19.25 0.40 -3.91
N ALA A 97 18.85 -0.87 -4.01
CA ALA A 97 19.45 -1.81 -4.96
C ALA A 97 19.32 -1.32 -6.41
N SER A 98 18.14 -0.83 -6.81
CA SER A 98 17.94 -0.31 -8.16
C SER A 98 18.83 0.91 -8.44
N PHE A 99 18.94 1.82 -7.49
CA PHE A 99 19.76 3.03 -7.60
C PHE A 99 21.26 2.70 -7.59
N HIS A 100 21.73 1.88 -6.66
CA HIS A 100 23.14 1.51 -6.57
C HIS A 100 23.63 0.75 -7.81
N MET A 101 22.85 -0.23 -8.29
CA MET A 101 23.17 -0.94 -9.55
C MET A 101 23.21 0.02 -10.74
N TRP A 102 22.30 0.99 -10.80
CA TRP A 102 22.28 1.98 -11.89
C TRP A 102 23.51 2.90 -11.83
N VAL A 103 23.86 3.43 -10.66
CA VAL A 103 25.06 4.27 -10.49
C VAL A 103 26.30 3.49 -10.85
N TRP A 104 26.46 2.29 -10.29
CA TRP A 104 27.62 1.44 -10.59
C TRP A 104 27.76 1.13 -12.07
N SER A 105 26.69 0.75 -12.74
CA SER A 105 26.70 0.42 -14.18
C SER A 105 27.00 1.63 -15.09
N ARG A 106 26.77 2.85 -14.62
CA ARG A 106 26.94 4.07 -15.41
C ARG A 106 28.25 4.79 -15.14
N THR A 107 28.74 4.73 -13.93
CA THR A 107 29.88 5.55 -13.51
C THR A 107 31.15 4.72 -13.32
N GLY A 108 31.05 3.40 -13.10
CA GLY A 108 32.18 2.55 -12.68
C GLY A 108 32.83 3.03 -11.38
N THR A 109 32.20 3.93 -10.64
CA THR A 109 32.78 4.63 -9.49
C THR A 109 32.77 3.69 -8.28
N GLU A 110 33.80 3.83 -7.44
CA GLU A 110 33.82 3.23 -6.12
C GLU A 110 32.54 3.61 -5.32
N LEU A 111 31.88 2.61 -4.73
CA LEU A 111 30.62 2.77 -4.03
C LEU A 111 30.88 3.29 -2.60
N THR A 112 30.89 4.59 -2.47
CA THR A 112 30.82 5.28 -1.18
C THR A 112 29.55 6.13 -1.11
N VAL A 113 29.01 6.32 0.09
CA VAL A 113 27.75 7.07 0.25
C VAL A 113 27.87 8.46 -0.38
N ARG A 114 28.96 9.18 -0.16
CA ARG A 114 29.19 10.51 -0.70
C ARG A 114 29.27 10.56 -2.23
N ARG A 115 29.81 9.54 -2.88
CA ARG A 115 29.93 9.46 -4.34
C ARG A 115 28.64 8.99 -5.00
N VAL A 116 27.89 8.13 -4.35
CA VAL A 116 26.64 7.57 -4.86
C VAL A 116 25.49 8.56 -4.69
N TYR A 117 25.32 9.12 -3.50
CA TYR A 117 24.21 10.02 -3.17
C TYR A 117 24.56 11.47 -3.48
N THR A 118 24.63 11.81 -4.77
CA THR A 118 24.76 13.17 -5.28
C THR A 118 23.47 13.62 -5.95
N GLN A 119 23.21 14.93 -5.99
CA GLN A 119 22.03 15.49 -6.68
C GLN A 119 21.98 15.01 -8.14
N SER A 120 23.13 15.10 -8.84
CA SER A 120 23.25 14.69 -10.23
C SER A 120 22.89 13.21 -10.47
N ASN A 121 23.31 12.30 -9.59
CA ASN A 121 22.98 10.89 -9.71
C ASN A 121 21.48 10.63 -9.48
N ILE A 122 20.89 11.29 -8.48
CA ILE A 122 19.47 11.18 -8.16
C ILE A 122 18.63 11.69 -9.34
N ASP A 123 18.92 12.87 -9.86
CA ASP A 123 18.15 13.48 -10.95
C ASP A 123 18.23 12.64 -12.22
N ARG A 124 19.43 12.22 -12.63
CA ARG A 124 19.63 11.35 -13.78
C ARG A 124 18.96 9.99 -13.63
N PHE A 125 18.96 9.41 -12.43
CA PHE A 125 18.25 8.17 -12.17
C PHE A 125 16.74 8.32 -12.34
N LEU A 126 16.17 9.41 -11.83
CA LEU A 126 14.75 9.72 -12.00
C LEU A 126 14.37 9.95 -13.46
N GLU A 127 15.23 10.60 -14.23
CA GLU A 127 15.01 10.88 -15.66
C GLU A 127 15.18 9.65 -16.53
N SER A 128 16.11 8.74 -16.20
CA SER A 128 16.38 7.55 -17.02
C SER A 128 15.48 6.37 -16.66
N VAL A 129 15.42 6.00 -15.36
CA VAL A 129 14.75 4.77 -14.91
C VAL A 129 13.27 5.01 -14.59
N HIS A 130 12.94 6.21 -14.13
CA HIS A 130 11.59 6.55 -13.68
C HIS A 130 10.86 7.59 -14.55
N LYS A 131 11.38 7.90 -15.74
CA LYS A 131 10.79 8.88 -16.67
C LYS A 131 9.30 8.64 -16.94
N ASN A 132 8.93 7.38 -17.16
CA ASN A 132 7.55 6.99 -17.50
C ASN A 132 6.70 6.62 -16.28
N ARG A 133 7.17 6.89 -15.06
CA ARG A 133 6.41 6.65 -13.84
C ARG A 133 5.60 7.89 -13.44
N SER A 134 4.55 7.67 -12.64
CA SER A 134 3.75 8.79 -12.13
C SER A 134 4.58 9.77 -11.31
N GLU A 135 4.20 11.06 -11.30
CA GLU A 135 4.85 12.10 -10.50
C GLU A 135 4.95 11.72 -9.01
N GLY A 136 3.88 11.13 -8.45
CA GLY A 136 3.90 10.66 -7.06
C GLY A 136 4.90 9.53 -6.81
N HIS A 137 5.12 8.64 -7.78
CA HIS A 137 6.16 7.62 -7.68
C HIS A 137 7.55 8.25 -7.73
N ARG A 138 7.81 9.15 -8.69
CA ARG A 138 9.08 9.86 -8.84
C ARG A 138 9.42 10.68 -7.60
N TRP A 139 8.45 11.41 -7.06
CA TRP A 139 8.60 12.13 -5.79
C TRP A 139 8.94 11.19 -4.63
N GLY A 140 8.23 10.06 -4.49
CA GLY A 140 8.50 9.09 -3.44
C GLY A 140 9.93 8.52 -3.50
N VAL A 141 10.42 8.22 -4.71
CA VAL A 141 11.80 7.76 -4.94
C VAL A 141 12.80 8.87 -4.60
N SER A 142 12.61 10.09 -5.13
CA SER A 142 13.47 11.24 -4.86
C SER A 142 13.59 11.51 -3.37
N ARG A 143 12.46 11.64 -2.68
CA ARG A 143 12.42 11.91 -1.24
C ARG A 143 13.19 10.87 -0.43
N GLN A 144 13.07 9.59 -0.80
CA GLN A 144 13.74 8.52 -0.09
C GLN A 144 15.26 8.53 -0.34
N LEU A 145 15.70 8.73 -1.58
CA LEU A 145 17.13 8.83 -1.91
C LEU A 145 17.78 10.05 -1.26
N VAL A 146 17.10 11.19 -1.29
CA VAL A 146 17.55 12.41 -0.59
C VAL A 146 17.64 12.18 0.92
N LYS A 147 16.66 11.47 1.52
CA LYS A 147 16.71 11.12 2.94
C LYS A 147 17.98 10.31 3.27
N ILE A 148 18.29 9.27 2.50
CA ILE A 148 19.49 8.44 2.72
C ILE A 148 20.75 9.29 2.58
N GLY A 149 20.87 10.10 1.53
CA GLY A 149 22.05 10.94 1.31
C GLY A 149 22.27 11.98 2.41
N ARG A 150 21.18 12.58 2.92
CA ARG A 150 21.28 13.51 4.06
C ARG A 150 21.68 12.83 5.35
N GLU A 151 21.09 11.68 5.66
CA GLU A 151 21.35 10.97 6.93
C GLU A 151 22.73 10.27 6.96
N LEU A 152 23.18 9.72 5.82
CA LEU A 152 24.44 8.93 5.81
C LEU A 152 25.64 9.65 5.21
N ALA A 153 25.47 10.68 4.40
CA ALA A 153 26.56 11.42 3.75
C ALA A 153 26.64 12.89 4.18
N ASP A 154 25.71 13.36 5.00
CA ASP A 154 25.55 14.79 5.33
C ASP A 154 25.50 15.67 4.06
N ALA A 155 24.84 15.16 3.02
CA ALA A 155 24.78 15.80 1.72
C ALA A 155 23.61 16.79 1.65
N ASP A 156 23.87 18.01 1.16
CA ASP A 156 22.80 18.98 0.89
C ASP A 156 22.09 18.62 -0.42
N LEU A 157 21.05 17.80 -0.28
CA LEU A 157 20.26 17.27 -1.39
C LEU A 157 18.83 17.82 -1.34
N ILE A 158 18.23 18.03 -2.50
CA ILE A 158 16.86 18.55 -2.63
C ILE A 158 15.98 17.50 -3.31
N ALA A 159 14.89 17.13 -2.66
CA ALA A 159 13.89 16.27 -3.28
C ALA A 159 13.06 17.08 -4.29
N ILE A 160 12.65 16.42 -5.39
CA ILE A 160 11.69 17.04 -6.31
C ILE A 160 10.42 17.45 -5.56
N PRO A 161 9.73 18.51 -5.95
CA PRO A 161 8.51 18.97 -5.30
C PRO A 161 7.45 17.86 -5.21
N ALA A 162 6.70 17.87 -4.12
CA ALA A 162 5.56 16.97 -4.01
C ALA A 162 4.57 17.27 -5.14
N PRO A 163 4.08 16.25 -5.86
CA PRO A 163 3.08 16.52 -6.87
C PRO A 163 1.82 17.07 -6.20
N ASN A 164 1.22 18.06 -6.81
CA ASN A 164 -0.11 18.47 -6.42
C ASN A 164 -1.04 17.27 -6.59
N GLY A 165 -1.42 16.65 -5.46
CA GLY A 165 -2.19 15.42 -5.46
C GLY A 165 -3.50 15.63 -6.21
N LYS A 166 -3.58 15.14 -7.44
CA LYS A 166 -4.83 15.12 -8.19
C LYS A 166 -5.82 14.23 -7.45
N VAL A 167 -6.75 14.82 -6.76
CA VAL A 167 -7.93 14.11 -6.26
C VAL A 167 -8.69 13.64 -7.49
N ARG A 168 -9.06 12.38 -7.53
CA ARG A 168 -9.88 11.85 -8.63
C ARG A 168 -11.24 12.52 -8.58
N SER A 169 -11.76 12.88 -9.75
CA SER A 169 -13.14 13.36 -9.89
C SER A 169 -14.12 12.37 -9.24
N PRO A 170 -15.16 12.86 -8.58
CA PRO A 170 -16.18 12.02 -7.99
C PRO A 170 -16.76 11.06 -9.02
N PHE A 171 -17.17 9.88 -8.58
CA PHE A 171 -17.88 8.95 -9.43
C PHE A 171 -19.26 9.50 -9.82
N THR A 172 -19.60 9.38 -11.08
CA THR A 172 -20.94 9.69 -11.55
C THR A 172 -21.96 8.65 -11.02
N THR A 173 -23.22 9.01 -10.98
CA THR A 173 -24.32 8.09 -10.60
C THR A 173 -24.30 6.80 -11.45
N LYS A 174 -24.01 6.91 -12.74
CA LYS A 174 -23.88 5.76 -13.66
C LYS A 174 -22.71 4.85 -13.27
N GLN A 175 -21.57 5.43 -12.88
CA GLN A 175 -20.41 4.66 -12.40
C GLN A 175 -20.69 3.94 -11.09
N ILE A 176 -21.39 4.60 -10.15
CA ILE A 176 -21.82 4.00 -8.88
C ILE A 176 -22.77 2.82 -9.14
N ALA A 177 -23.78 3.02 -9.99
CA ALA A 177 -24.70 1.94 -10.37
C ALA A 177 -23.98 0.76 -11.02
N SER A 178 -22.98 1.02 -11.89
CA SER A 178 -22.14 -0.01 -12.51
C SER A 178 -21.36 -0.83 -11.48
N MET A 179 -20.80 -0.18 -10.44
CA MET A 179 -20.10 -0.88 -9.35
C MET A 179 -21.06 -1.76 -8.53
N HIS A 180 -22.27 -1.29 -8.24
CA HIS A 180 -23.28 -2.11 -7.54
C HIS A 180 -23.72 -3.30 -8.39
N SER A 181 -23.95 -3.10 -9.70
CA SER A 181 -24.27 -4.17 -10.64
C SER A 181 -23.15 -5.22 -10.67
N TRP A 182 -21.90 -4.79 -10.80
CA TRP A 182 -20.73 -5.68 -10.75
C TRP A 182 -20.68 -6.49 -9.44
N ALA A 183 -20.85 -5.83 -8.28
CA ALA A 183 -20.81 -6.53 -7.01
C ALA A 183 -21.88 -7.63 -6.89
N ASN A 184 -23.07 -7.38 -7.45
CA ASN A 184 -24.17 -8.34 -7.43
C ASN A 184 -24.04 -9.44 -8.50
N SER A 185 -23.31 -9.23 -9.59
CA SER A 185 -23.12 -10.20 -10.68
C SER A 185 -22.06 -11.26 -10.40
N LEU A 186 -21.28 -11.14 -9.33
CA LEU A 186 -20.23 -12.11 -9.00
C LEU A 186 -20.82 -13.49 -8.68
N THR A 187 -20.13 -14.54 -9.11
CA THR A 187 -20.64 -15.90 -9.21
C THR A 187 -21.06 -16.55 -7.88
N THR A 188 -20.30 -16.31 -6.80
CA THR A 188 -20.57 -16.93 -5.50
C THR A 188 -21.05 -15.92 -4.46
N VAL A 189 -21.82 -16.39 -3.47
CA VAL A 189 -22.28 -15.57 -2.34
C VAL A 189 -21.08 -14.84 -1.68
N LYS A 190 -20.02 -15.59 -1.39
CA LYS A 190 -18.81 -15.05 -0.73
C LYS A 190 -18.12 -13.96 -1.55
N LYS A 191 -18.06 -14.10 -2.88
CA LYS A 191 -17.50 -13.06 -3.76
C LYS A 191 -18.38 -11.81 -3.76
N ARG A 192 -19.71 -11.97 -3.85
CA ARG A 192 -20.68 -10.86 -3.77
C ARG A 192 -20.56 -10.13 -2.44
N GLN A 193 -20.56 -10.86 -1.32
CA GLN A 193 -20.39 -10.29 0.01
C GLN A 193 -19.07 -9.50 0.14
N ASN A 194 -17.97 -10.01 -0.38
CA ASN A 194 -16.69 -9.29 -0.37
C ASN A 194 -16.75 -7.99 -1.20
N ALA A 195 -17.32 -8.03 -2.40
CA ALA A 195 -17.48 -6.84 -3.22
C ALA A 195 -18.39 -5.80 -2.55
N GLN A 196 -19.51 -6.25 -1.96
CA GLN A 196 -20.44 -5.41 -1.22
C GLN A 196 -19.82 -4.80 0.03
N ALA A 197 -19.01 -5.57 0.79
CA ALA A 197 -18.26 -5.05 1.93
C ALA A 197 -17.26 -3.97 1.49
N LEU A 198 -16.50 -4.21 0.43
CA LEU A 198 -15.57 -3.22 -0.13
C LEU A 198 -16.28 -1.92 -0.50
N LEU A 199 -17.41 -2.02 -1.22
CA LEU A 199 -18.19 -0.86 -1.65
C LEU A 199 -18.78 -0.12 -0.44
N GLY A 200 -19.43 -0.83 0.48
CA GLY A 200 -20.08 -0.24 1.66
C GLY A 200 -19.09 0.42 2.62
N LEU A 201 -17.99 -0.25 2.91
CA LEU A 201 -16.95 0.29 3.83
C LEU A 201 -16.17 1.46 3.22
N ALA A 202 -15.79 1.39 1.94
CA ALA A 202 -15.04 2.46 1.30
C ALA A 202 -15.93 3.63 0.83
N GLY A 203 -17.07 3.34 0.18
CA GLY A 203 -17.96 4.34 -0.40
C GLY A 203 -19.00 4.86 0.60
N GLY A 204 -19.43 4.03 1.53
CA GLY A 204 -20.43 4.36 2.55
C GLY A 204 -19.83 4.97 3.82
N ALA A 205 -18.73 4.40 4.33
CA ALA A 205 -18.05 4.84 5.55
C ALA A 205 -16.69 5.50 5.32
N GLY A 206 -16.22 5.59 4.09
CA GLY A 206 -14.96 6.27 3.76
C GLY A 206 -13.71 5.62 4.37
N LEU A 207 -13.70 4.33 4.65
CA LEU A 207 -12.59 3.64 5.28
C LEU A 207 -11.38 3.50 4.33
N THR A 208 -10.20 3.48 4.91
CA THR A 208 -8.95 3.17 4.19
C THR A 208 -8.85 1.68 3.89
N ALA A 209 -7.96 1.29 2.96
CA ALA A 209 -7.73 -0.11 2.64
C ALA A 209 -7.31 -0.97 3.85
N ALA A 210 -6.52 -0.40 4.76
CA ALA A 210 -6.10 -1.08 5.98
C ALA A 210 -7.30 -1.31 6.92
N GLU A 211 -8.10 -0.28 7.17
CA GLU A 211 -9.29 -0.37 8.01
C GLU A 211 -10.31 -1.38 7.46
N ILE A 212 -10.56 -1.36 6.14
CA ILE A 212 -11.50 -2.30 5.49
C ILE A 212 -11.15 -3.77 5.76
N VAL A 213 -9.88 -4.09 5.76
CA VAL A 213 -9.41 -5.47 5.99
C VAL A 213 -9.55 -5.89 7.46
N ASP A 214 -9.51 -4.93 8.37
CA ASP A 214 -9.58 -5.18 9.80
C ASP A 214 -11.00 -5.21 10.38
N VAL A 215 -11.97 -4.56 9.71
CA VAL A 215 -13.39 -4.56 10.14
C VAL A 215 -13.95 -5.97 10.20
N ARG A 216 -14.58 -6.31 11.33
CA ARG A 216 -15.29 -7.56 11.58
C ARG A 216 -16.79 -7.40 11.33
N VAL A 217 -17.50 -8.51 11.25
CA VAL A 217 -18.97 -8.53 11.16
C VAL A 217 -19.59 -7.85 12.38
N SER A 218 -19.05 -8.09 13.58
CA SER A 218 -19.48 -7.47 14.84
C SER A 218 -19.32 -5.94 14.89
N ASP A 219 -18.42 -5.39 14.06
CA ASP A 219 -18.15 -3.95 14.05
C ASP A 219 -19.17 -3.18 13.17
N ILE A 220 -20.03 -3.90 12.45
CA ILE A 220 -21.08 -3.34 11.60
C ILE A 220 -22.42 -3.56 12.29
N HIS A 221 -23.04 -2.50 12.77
CA HIS A 221 -24.30 -2.61 13.49
C HIS A 221 -25.29 -1.52 13.07
N ARG A 222 -26.54 -1.77 13.37
CA ARG A 222 -27.65 -0.86 13.11
C ARG A 222 -28.15 -0.28 14.41
N ASP A 223 -28.37 1.02 14.43
CA ASP A 223 -29.01 1.72 15.52
C ASP A 223 -30.14 2.60 14.91
N GLY A 224 -31.38 2.19 15.14
CA GLY A 224 -32.55 2.74 14.42
C GLY A 224 -32.41 2.55 12.90
N ASP A 225 -32.46 3.65 12.17
CA ASP A 225 -32.31 3.64 10.69
C ASP A 225 -30.86 3.89 10.23
N ILE A 226 -29.94 4.10 11.16
CA ILE A 226 -28.55 4.41 10.85
C ILE A 226 -27.71 3.14 10.99
N VAL A 227 -26.85 2.89 10.01
CA VAL A 227 -25.81 1.86 10.06
C VAL A 227 -24.51 2.50 10.46
N PHE A 228 -23.81 1.89 11.41
CA PHE A 228 -22.50 2.33 11.88
C PHE A 228 -21.43 1.28 11.61
N VAL A 229 -20.20 1.76 11.52
CA VAL A 229 -19.00 0.91 11.51
C VAL A 229 -18.09 1.40 12.65
N ASP A 230 -17.75 0.50 13.57
CA ASP A 230 -16.75 0.75 14.59
C ASP A 230 -15.35 0.41 14.02
N VAL A 231 -14.51 1.41 13.92
CA VAL A 231 -13.14 1.28 13.42
C VAL A 231 -12.20 1.16 14.61
N ALA A 232 -11.48 0.04 14.69
CA ALA A 232 -10.52 -0.22 15.75
C ALA A 232 -9.12 0.38 15.48
N GLY A 233 -8.21 0.29 16.47
CA GLY A 233 -6.80 0.63 16.33
C GLY A 233 -6.48 2.07 16.73
N LYS A 234 -5.35 2.59 16.22
CA LYS A 234 -4.80 3.91 16.62
C LYS A 234 -5.77 5.09 16.40
N ARG A 235 -6.71 4.94 15.46
CA ARG A 235 -7.73 5.94 15.10
C ARG A 235 -9.12 5.36 15.32
N ALA A 236 -9.32 4.72 16.48
CA ALA A 236 -10.59 4.14 16.87
C ALA A 236 -11.70 5.20 16.83
N ARG A 237 -12.79 4.88 16.14
CA ARG A 237 -13.91 5.78 15.96
C ARG A 237 -15.15 5.05 15.47
N ARG A 238 -16.31 5.61 15.71
CA ARG A 238 -17.59 5.17 15.13
C ARG A 238 -17.91 6.01 13.90
N VAL A 239 -18.17 5.37 12.78
CA VAL A 239 -18.44 6.03 11.50
C VAL A 239 -19.86 5.70 11.05
N PRO A 240 -20.75 6.70 10.88
CA PRO A 240 -22.06 6.48 10.27
C PRO A 240 -21.89 6.20 8.79
N VAL A 241 -22.63 5.21 8.30
CA VAL A 241 -22.62 4.82 6.89
C VAL A 241 -23.64 5.66 6.14
N ARG A 242 -23.24 6.26 5.02
CA ARG A 242 -24.16 7.00 4.14
C ARG A 242 -25.37 6.12 3.76
N HIS A 243 -26.58 6.66 3.88
CA HIS A 243 -27.83 5.93 3.66
C HIS A 243 -27.86 5.16 2.33
N ALA A 244 -27.40 5.79 1.22
CA ALA A 244 -27.35 5.16 -0.11
C ALA A 244 -26.45 3.90 -0.17
N TRP A 245 -25.56 3.70 0.80
CA TRP A 245 -24.61 2.58 0.87
C TRP A 245 -24.94 1.59 2.01
N ALA A 246 -25.82 1.95 2.92
CA ALA A 246 -26.17 1.15 4.09
C ALA A 246 -26.68 -0.25 3.69
N ARG A 247 -27.59 -0.29 2.71
CA ARG A 247 -28.16 -1.56 2.22
C ARG A 247 -27.12 -2.50 1.63
N VAL A 248 -26.14 -1.99 0.87
CA VAL A 248 -25.10 -2.82 0.27
C VAL A 248 -24.15 -3.35 1.34
N LEU A 249 -23.85 -2.55 2.36
CA LEU A 249 -23.03 -3.00 3.48
C LEU A 249 -23.74 -4.08 4.30
N LEU A 250 -25.00 -3.91 4.65
CA LEU A 250 -25.78 -4.92 5.40
C LEU A 250 -25.88 -6.24 4.64
N ARG A 251 -26.09 -6.21 3.32
CA ARG A 251 -26.06 -7.44 2.49
C ARG A 251 -24.72 -8.16 2.52
N SER A 252 -23.62 -7.46 2.77
CA SER A 252 -22.31 -8.09 2.83
C SER A 252 -22.12 -8.99 4.05
N ILE A 253 -22.89 -8.75 5.10
CA ILE A 253 -22.83 -9.52 6.35
C ILE A 253 -24.06 -10.43 6.55
N ASP A 254 -25.02 -10.37 5.65
CA ASP A 254 -26.25 -11.16 5.72
C ASP A 254 -25.96 -12.66 5.69
N GLY A 255 -26.59 -13.40 6.61
CA GLY A 255 -26.40 -14.85 6.77
C GLY A 255 -25.03 -15.26 7.31
N ARG A 256 -24.20 -14.36 7.80
CA ARG A 256 -22.94 -14.70 8.49
C ARG A 256 -23.20 -14.97 9.98
N VAL A 257 -22.82 -16.16 10.42
CA VAL A 257 -23.03 -16.64 11.79
C VAL A 257 -21.91 -16.19 12.72
N ASP A 258 -20.67 -16.19 12.23
CA ASP A 258 -19.50 -15.80 13.03
C ASP A 258 -19.30 -14.29 13.01
N ALA A 259 -19.69 -13.64 14.12
CA ALA A 259 -19.54 -12.20 14.31
C ALA A 259 -18.06 -11.76 14.38
N SER A 260 -17.14 -12.66 14.73
CA SER A 260 -15.70 -12.39 14.77
C SER A 260 -15.03 -12.44 13.39
N GLU A 261 -15.71 -12.97 12.39
CA GLU A 261 -15.20 -13.05 11.01
C GLU A 261 -15.01 -11.63 10.43
N ARG A 262 -13.97 -11.46 9.63
CA ARG A 262 -13.76 -10.20 8.92
C ARG A 262 -14.82 -9.98 7.85
N ALA A 263 -15.35 -8.77 7.79
CA ALA A 263 -16.38 -8.41 6.80
C ALA A 263 -15.87 -8.56 5.36
N PHE A 264 -14.58 -8.24 5.13
CA PHE A 264 -13.93 -8.42 3.84
C PHE A 264 -12.96 -9.60 3.86
N ARG A 265 -13.21 -10.62 3.02
CA ARG A 265 -12.36 -11.82 2.77
C ARG A 265 -12.14 -12.78 3.95
N GLY A 266 -13.01 -12.76 4.97
CA GLY A 266 -13.10 -13.82 5.98
C GLY A 266 -11.78 -14.15 6.71
N PRO A 267 -11.50 -15.44 7.03
CA PRO A 267 -10.46 -15.82 7.98
C PRO A 267 -9.01 -15.70 7.49
N ARG A 268 -8.74 -15.10 6.33
CA ARG A 268 -7.36 -14.93 5.86
C ARG A 268 -6.63 -13.88 6.69
N ILE A 269 -5.51 -14.28 7.27
CA ILE A 269 -4.54 -13.35 7.86
C ILE A 269 -3.84 -12.64 6.69
N ALA A 270 -3.99 -11.32 6.62
CA ALA A 270 -3.34 -10.51 5.62
C ALA A 270 -2.04 -9.95 6.19
N GLU A 271 -0.92 -10.35 5.65
CA GLU A 271 0.36 -9.70 5.93
C GLU A 271 0.39 -8.25 5.44
N TYR A 272 -0.35 -7.97 4.33
CA TYR A 272 -0.40 -6.65 3.73
C TYR A 272 -1.81 -6.32 3.22
N PRO A 273 -2.60 -5.54 3.99
CA PRO A 273 -3.99 -5.23 3.68
C PRO A 273 -4.28 -4.67 2.28
N PRO A 274 -3.52 -3.68 1.75
CA PRO A 274 -3.77 -3.15 0.41
C PRO A 274 -3.62 -4.18 -0.71
N ARG A 275 -2.72 -5.17 -0.53
CA ARG A 275 -2.49 -6.23 -1.51
C ARG A 275 -3.68 -7.18 -1.63
N ILE A 276 -4.39 -7.47 -0.52
CA ILE A 276 -5.56 -8.35 -0.52
C ILE A 276 -6.70 -7.75 -1.34
N ILE A 277 -6.98 -6.46 -1.15
CA ILE A 277 -8.00 -5.76 -1.93
C ILE A 277 -7.56 -5.67 -3.39
N GLN A 278 -6.29 -5.37 -3.63
CA GLN A 278 -5.73 -5.29 -4.98
C GLN A 278 -5.84 -6.63 -5.73
N SER A 279 -5.50 -7.74 -5.06
CA SER A 279 -5.65 -9.10 -5.60
C SER A 279 -7.11 -9.38 -5.93
N PHE A 280 -8.04 -9.11 -4.99
CA PHE A 280 -9.47 -9.32 -5.22
C PHE A 280 -9.98 -8.54 -6.44
N LEU A 281 -9.59 -7.28 -6.60
CA LEU A 281 -9.98 -6.44 -7.74
C LEU A 281 -9.31 -6.84 -9.07
N THR A 282 -8.20 -7.56 -9.00
CA THR A 282 -7.53 -8.12 -10.18
C THR A 282 -8.19 -9.42 -10.61
N ASP A 283 -8.54 -10.27 -9.65
CA ASP A 283 -9.22 -11.55 -9.89
C ASP A 283 -10.68 -11.36 -10.33
N HIS A 284 -11.29 -10.21 -10.00
CA HIS A 284 -12.68 -9.86 -10.30
C HIS A 284 -12.75 -8.46 -10.91
N PRO A 285 -12.39 -8.30 -12.19
CA PRO A 285 -12.36 -6.99 -12.85
C PRO A 285 -13.78 -6.39 -12.94
N ALA A 286 -13.87 -5.10 -12.63
CA ALA A 286 -15.09 -4.31 -12.73
C ALA A 286 -14.96 -3.30 -13.88
N PRO A 287 -16.05 -2.96 -14.59
CA PRO A 287 -16.05 -1.93 -15.64
C PRO A 287 -15.54 -0.58 -15.13
N VAL A 288 -15.90 -0.24 -13.89
CA VAL A 288 -15.35 0.89 -13.13
C VAL A 288 -14.67 0.33 -11.89
N ARG A 289 -13.34 0.41 -11.82
CA ARG A 289 -12.57 -0.20 -10.75
C ARG A 289 -12.79 0.50 -9.40
N PRO A 290 -13.44 -0.16 -8.40
CA PRO A 290 -13.77 0.43 -7.11
C PRO A 290 -12.59 0.38 -6.15
N THR A 291 -11.56 1.20 -6.35
CA THR A 291 -10.43 1.22 -5.40
C THR A 291 -10.82 1.92 -4.11
N PRO A 292 -10.37 1.47 -2.92
CA PRO A 292 -10.67 2.13 -1.64
C PRO A 292 -10.33 3.62 -1.65
N ALA A 293 -9.18 3.99 -2.21
CA ALA A 293 -8.75 5.38 -2.28
C ALA A 293 -9.71 6.27 -3.11
N ALA A 294 -10.22 5.76 -4.24
CA ALA A 294 -11.14 6.51 -5.09
C ALA A 294 -12.55 6.61 -4.46
N LEU A 295 -13.03 5.52 -3.84
CA LEU A 295 -14.32 5.52 -3.12
C LEU A 295 -14.28 6.43 -1.89
N ARG A 296 -13.19 6.39 -1.10
CA ARG A 296 -12.99 7.30 0.02
C ARG A 296 -12.89 8.77 -0.42
N ALA A 297 -12.22 9.06 -1.55
CA ALA A 297 -12.20 10.41 -2.12
C ALA A 297 -13.60 10.90 -2.47
N ALA A 298 -14.42 10.06 -3.08
CA ALA A 298 -15.82 10.38 -3.39
C ALA A 298 -16.67 10.57 -2.12
N TRP A 299 -16.41 9.78 -1.07
CA TRP A 299 -17.04 9.94 0.25
C TRP A 299 -16.68 11.29 0.88
N LEU A 300 -15.40 11.67 0.89
CA LEU A 300 -14.94 12.96 1.41
C LEU A 300 -15.57 14.12 0.65
N LEU A 301 -15.51 14.10 -0.68
CA LEU A 301 -16.11 15.15 -1.51
C LEU A 301 -17.62 15.28 -1.31
N HIS A 302 -18.31 14.14 -1.13
CA HIS A 302 -19.74 14.19 -0.80
C HIS A 302 -20.01 14.96 0.49
N HIS A 303 -19.24 14.70 1.57
CA HIS A 303 -19.45 15.37 2.86
C HIS A 303 -19.02 16.85 2.82
N ILE A 304 -17.96 17.17 2.11
CA ILE A 304 -17.54 18.56 1.87
C ILE A 304 -18.64 19.33 1.12
N ASN A 305 -19.19 18.74 0.05
CA ASN A 305 -20.27 19.37 -0.73
C ASN A 305 -21.60 19.48 0.01
N ASN A 306 -21.77 18.71 1.09
CA ASN A 306 -22.91 18.81 2.00
C ASN A 306 -22.61 19.66 3.25
N ASN A 307 -21.54 20.46 3.22
CA ASN A 307 -21.17 21.39 4.29
C ASN A 307 -21.00 20.73 5.68
N VAL A 308 -20.54 19.47 5.73
CA VAL A 308 -20.20 18.84 7.01
C VAL A 308 -19.02 19.61 7.63
N PRO A 309 -19.13 20.04 8.89
CA PRO A 309 -18.06 20.81 9.55
C PRO A 309 -16.71 20.09 9.49
N LEU A 310 -15.65 20.84 9.17
CA LEU A 310 -14.29 20.29 9.01
C LEU A 310 -13.80 19.48 10.23
N PRO A 311 -14.01 19.93 11.47
CA PRO A 311 -13.59 19.14 12.64
C PRO A 311 -14.25 17.76 12.67
N VAL A 312 -15.57 17.71 12.43
CA VAL A 312 -16.33 16.47 12.37
C VAL A 312 -15.80 15.57 11.26
N LEU A 313 -15.60 16.13 10.05
CA LEU A 313 -15.12 15.36 8.91
C LEU A 313 -13.70 14.84 9.14
N ARG A 314 -12.80 15.62 9.76
CA ARG A 314 -11.47 15.18 10.16
C ARG A 314 -11.53 13.95 11.07
N ASP A 315 -12.33 14.04 12.12
CA ASP A 315 -12.42 13.00 13.14
C ASP A 315 -13.06 11.72 12.59
N VAL A 316 -14.19 11.85 11.90
CA VAL A 316 -14.88 10.71 11.28
C VAL A 316 -14.05 10.07 10.16
N ALA A 317 -13.30 10.86 9.41
CA ALA A 317 -12.36 10.35 8.41
C ALA A 317 -11.07 9.76 9.02
N GLY A 318 -10.78 10.03 10.31
CA GLY A 318 -9.57 9.57 10.99
C GLY A 318 -8.31 10.25 10.46
N PHE A 319 -8.34 11.55 10.21
CA PHE A 319 -7.17 12.33 9.84
C PHE A 319 -6.55 13.00 11.08
N ASP A 320 -5.23 12.98 11.15
CA ASP A 320 -4.50 13.71 12.22
C ASP A 320 -4.48 15.21 11.94
N HIS A 321 -4.45 15.62 10.65
CA HIS A 321 -4.29 17.01 10.26
C HIS A 321 -5.29 17.45 9.19
N TYR A 322 -5.75 18.69 9.28
CA TYR A 322 -6.63 19.33 8.29
C TYR A 322 -6.01 19.46 6.89
N THR A 323 -4.68 19.57 6.81
CA THR A 323 -3.95 19.70 5.54
C THR A 323 -4.27 18.57 4.55
N THR A 324 -4.63 17.38 5.07
CA THR A 324 -5.06 16.27 4.22
C THR A 324 -6.39 16.54 3.54
N LEU A 325 -7.30 17.30 4.17
CA LEU A 325 -8.60 17.66 3.62
C LEU A 325 -8.52 18.79 2.57
N VAL A 326 -7.58 19.74 2.73
CA VAL A 326 -7.45 20.92 1.86
C VAL A 326 -7.40 20.57 0.39
N ARG A 327 -6.69 19.50 0.02
CA ARG A 327 -6.60 19.05 -1.38
C ARG A 327 -7.94 18.65 -2.00
N TYR A 328 -8.93 18.27 -1.18
CA TYR A 328 -10.27 17.90 -1.66
C TYR A 328 -11.13 19.12 -1.95
N TYR A 329 -10.89 20.25 -1.27
CA TYR A 329 -11.63 21.49 -1.51
C TYR A 329 -11.43 22.03 -2.93
N ALA A 330 -10.29 21.79 -3.55
CA ALA A 330 -10.06 22.16 -4.97
C ALA A 330 -11.00 21.44 -5.94
N HIS A 331 -11.70 20.39 -5.48
CA HIS A 331 -12.65 19.58 -6.26
C HIS A 331 -14.07 19.63 -5.69
N ALA A 332 -14.29 20.43 -4.64
CA ALA A 332 -15.61 20.68 -4.10
C ALA A 332 -16.44 21.53 -5.08
N ASN A 333 -17.76 21.41 -4.97
CA ASN A 333 -18.64 22.28 -5.72
C ASN A 333 -18.40 23.72 -5.32
N VAL A 334 -18.20 24.58 -6.31
CA VAL A 334 -18.13 26.03 -6.09
C VAL A 334 -19.55 26.51 -5.86
N LEU A 335 -19.83 27.09 -4.69
CA LEU A 335 -21.08 27.78 -4.42
C LEU A 335 -21.21 28.96 -5.40
N ASN A 336 -22.42 29.22 -5.90
CA ASN A 336 -22.65 30.42 -6.68
C ASN A 336 -22.55 31.67 -5.76
N VAL A 337 -22.35 32.84 -6.37
CA VAL A 337 -22.13 34.09 -5.63
C VAL A 337 -23.28 34.38 -4.66
N ALA A 338 -24.52 34.14 -5.07
CA ALA A 338 -25.71 34.38 -4.26
C ALA A 338 -25.73 33.49 -3.00
N ASP A 339 -25.44 32.18 -3.16
CA ASP A 339 -25.44 31.20 -2.06
C ASP A 339 -24.35 31.52 -1.02
N PHE A 340 -23.14 31.82 -1.45
CA PHE A 340 -22.09 32.13 -0.46
C PHE A 340 -22.26 33.52 0.16
N THR A 341 -22.83 34.49 -0.59
CA THR A 341 -23.14 35.82 -0.04
C THR A 341 -24.19 35.70 1.05
N ALA A 342 -25.28 34.95 0.83
CA ALA A 342 -26.30 34.71 1.83
C ALA A 342 -25.73 34.07 3.11
N GLN A 343 -24.84 33.10 2.95
CA GLN A 343 -24.14 32.46 4.08
C GLN A 343 -23.22 33.42 4.84
N LEU A 344 -22.47 34.29 4.15
CA LEU A 344 -21.59 35.27 4.77
C LEU A 344 -22.34 36.40 5.49
N VAL A 345 -23.48 36.79 4.96
CA VAL A 345 -24.34 37.82 5.56
C VAL A 345 -25.17 37.25 6.73
N GLY A 346 -25.28 35.92 6.86
CA GLY A 346 -26.03 35.26 7.92
C GLY A 346 -27.53 35.18 7.64
N THR A 347 -27.96 35.34 6.41
CA THR A 347 -29.34 35.06 6.02
C THR A 347 -29.51 33.54 5.79
N GLU A 348 -30.52 32.94 6.45
CA GLU A 348 -30.83 31.53 6.24
C GLU A 348 -31.19 31.31 4.77
N VAL A 349 -30.40 30.50 4.07
CA VAL A 349 -30.78 29.97 2.78
C VAL A 349 -31.80 28.88 3.04
N ALA A 350 -33.04 29.06 2.62
CA ALA A 350 -34.04 28.01 2.69
C ALA A 350 -33.54 26.76 1.95
N ARG A 351 -33.40 25.66 2.71
CA ARG A 351 -32.95 24.36 2.21
C ARG A 351 -34.08 23.56 1.61
#